data_bec4514e2697c8838463a3502fca45a0
#
_entry.id   bec4514e2697c8838463a3502fca45a0
#
_cell.length_a   1.000
_cell.length_b   1.000
_cell.length_c   1.000
_cell.angle_alpha   90.00
_cell.angle_beta   90.00
_cell.angle_gamma   90.00
#
_symmetry.space_group_name_H-M   'P 1'
#
loop_
_entity.id
_entity.type
_entity.pdbx_description
1 polymer ?
#
loop_
_entity_poly.entity_id
_entity_poly.type
_entity_poly.pdbx_seq_one_letter_code
_entity_poly.pdbx_strand_id
1 'polypeptide(L)'
;RYIHLGGDECPTNKWQKNEECQSLLKEMGSTNFRDLQIYFYKQLKDYMATKPANQQRRLVFWNEVLHGNTALLGNDITIMAWIGADAAAQNAAKQGMSTILSPQIPYYINRRQSDLPTEPMSQGHGTETVEAVYNYQPMKGVEADLQPYYSGVQANFWTEWVVDSSVLEYLMLPRLAAVAEAGWTPQEKRDYVSFKERIRKDAVLYDLKGWNYGKHIMK
;
A
#
# COMPACT_ATOMS: atom_id res chain seq x y z
N ARG A 1 17.98 3.47 -1.62
CA ARG A 1 17.63 3.87 -0.24
C ARG A 1 16.74 2.82 0.43
N TYR A 2 15.77 2.26 -0.29
CA TYR A 2 14.80 1.29 0.23
C TYR A 2 14.82 0.00 -0.58
N ILE A 3 14.41 -1.11 0.04
CA ILE A 3 14.07 -2.36 -0.61
C ILE A 3 12.82 -2.93 0.03
N HIS A 4 11.82 -3.28 -0.78
CA HIS A 4 10.60 -3.92 -0.32
C HIS A 4 10.78 -5.44 -0.36
N LEU A 5 10.57 -6.11 0.77
CA LEU A 5 10.77 -7.55 0.92
C LEU A 5 9.46 -8.35 1.00
N GLY A 6 8.33 -7.72 0.69
CA GLY A 6 7.03 -8.39 0.75
C GLY A 6 6.54 -8.60 2.19
N GLY A 7 6.16 -9.82 2.52
CA GLY A 7 5.72 -10.20 3.85
C GLY A 7 4.22 -10.46 3.97
N ASP A 8 3.50 -10.24 2.88
CA ASP A 8 2.08 -10.46 2.74
C ASP A 8 1.74 -11.95 2.56
N GLU A 9 0.52 -12.30 2.94
CA GLU A 9 -0.15 -13.57 2.64
C GLU A 9 0.72 -14.84 2.83
N CYS A 10 1.59 -14.85 3.83
CA CYS A 10 2.48 -15.96 4.13
C CYS A 10 1.74 -17.01 5.00
N PRO A 11 1.25 -18.12 4.45
CA PRO A 11 0.54 -19.13 5.23
C PRO A 11 1.52 -19.97 6.06
N THR A 12 1.20 -20.15 7.33
CA THR A 12 2.08 -20.89 8.28
C THR A 12 1.70 -22.35 8.44
N ASN A 13 0.65 -22.83 7.81
CA ASN A 13 0.09 -24.19 7.99
C ASN A 13 1.06 -25.32 7.66
N LYS A 14 1.98 -25.10 6.72
CA LYS A 14 3.04 -26.09 6.41
C LYS A 14 4.13 -26.09 7.47
N TRP A 15 4.52 -24.92 7.96
CA TRP A 15 5.52 -24.79 9.03
C TRP A 15 5.06 -25.43 10.33
N GLN A 16 3.76 -25.33 10.64
CA GLN A 16 3.16 -25.95 11.81
C GLN A 16 3.27 -27.50 11.82
N LYS A 17 3.45 -28.12 10.66
CA LYS A 17 3.57 -29.56 10.48
C LYS A 17 5.01 -30.03 10.24
N ASN A 18 5.96 -29.12 10.19
CA ASN A 18 7.37 -29.43 9.92
C ASN A 18 8.15 -29.40 11.23
N GLU A 19 8.84 -30.51 11.55
CA GLU A 19 9.56 -30.68 12.82
C GLU A 19 10.74 -29.71 12.96
N GLU A 20 11.45 -29.39 11.88
CA GLU A 20 12.55 -28.42 11.91
C GLU A 20 12.02 -27.00 12.22
N CYS A 21 10.89 -26.62 11.60
CA CYS A 21 10.24 -25.34 11.90
C CYS A 21 9.75 -25.25 13.36
N GLN A 22 9.20 -26.36 13.89
CA GLN A 22 8.77 -26.42 15.28
C GLN A 22 9.96 -26.32 16.25
N SER A 23 11.06 -27.01 15.94
CA SER A 23 12.29 -26.97 16.72
C SER A 23 12.91 -25.58 16.73
N LEU A 24 13.03 -24.96 15.55
CA LEU A 24 13.55 -23.59 15.43
C LEU A 24 12.67 -22.59 16.20
N LEU A 25 11.35 -22.71 16.08
CA LEU A 25 10.43 -21.84 16.80
C LEU A 25 10.60 -21.95 18.32
N LYS A 26 10.78 -23.19 18.82
CA LYS A 26 11.05 -23.47 20.23
C LYS A 26 12.39 -22.89 20.68
N GLU A 27 13.45 -23.00 19.86
CA GLU A 27 14.76 -22.40 20.12
C GLU A 27 14.68 -20.88 20.21
N MET A 28 13.81 -20.26 19.40
CA MET A 28 13.52 -18.84 19.46
C MET A 28 12.71 -18.43 20.69
N GLY A 29 12.22 -19.38 21.50
CA GLY A 29 11.35 -19.11 22.65
C GLY A 29 9.97 -18.58 22.25
N SER A 30 9.49 -18.87 21.05
CA SER A 30 8.20 -18.42 20.54
C SER A 30 7.23 -19.57 20.34
N THR A 31 5.94 -19.24 20.29
CA THR A 31 4.83 -20.12 19.89
C THR A 31 4.09 -19.61 18.67
N ASN A 32 4.46 -18.42 18.17
CA ASN A 32 3.85 -17.79 16.99
C ASN A 32 4.63 -18.16 15.73
N PHE A 33 4.08 -18.98 14.87
CA PHE A 33 4.71 -19.39 13.62
C PHE A 33 5.02 -18.23 12.66
N ARG A 34 4.40 -17.06 12.82
CA ARG A 34 4.77 -15.85 12.09
C ARG A 34 6.18 -15.37 12.43
N ASP A 35 6.70 -15.73 13.60
CA ASP A 35 8.05 -15.34 14.01
C ASP A 35 9.15 -16.02 13.18
N LEU A 36 8.85 -17.14 12.53
CA LEU A 36 9.78 -17.74 11.57
C LEU A 36 10.01 -16.85 10.34
N GLN A 37 8.96 -16.17 9.88
CA GLN A 37 9.09 -15.16 8.82
C GLN A 37 9.92 -13.97 9.30
N ILE A 38 9.69 -13.50 10.51
CA ILE A 38 10.46 -12.40 11.11
C ILE A 38 11.93 -12.82 11.30
N TYR A 39 12.19 -14.03 11.73
CA TYR A 39 13.54 -14.59 11.84
C TYR A 39 14.29 -14.56 10.49
N PHE A 40 13.62 -14.99 9.41
CA PHE A 40 14.19 -14.91 8.06
C PHE A 40 14.51 -13.46 7.67
N TYR A 41 13.60 -12.51 7.91
CA TYR A 41 13.85 -11.10 7.63
C TYR A 41 14.95 -10.49 8.50
N LYS A 42 15.09 -10.96 9.74
CA LYS A 42 16.19 -10.56 10.62
C LYS A 42 17.55 -10.95 10.00
N GLN A 43 17.66 -12.15 9.46
CA GLN A 43 18.89 -12.57 8.79
C GLN A 43 19.22 -11.71 7.56
N LEU A 44 18.20 -11.37 6.75
CA LEU A 44 18.38 -10.45 5.62
C LEU A 44 18.80 -9.06 6.08
N LYS A 45 18.20 -8.55 7.16
CA LYS A 45 18.56 -7.26 7.74
C LYS A 45 20.01 -7.26 8.23
N ASP A 46 20.41 -8.31 8.95
CA ASP A 46 21.79 -8.45 9.45
C ASP A 46 22.76 -8.51 8.27
N TYR A 47 22.45 -9.28 7.22
CA TYR A 47 23.24 -9.30 6.00
C TYR A 47 23.35 -7.93 5.34
N MET A 48 22.25 -7.17 5.26
CA MET A 48 22.29 -5.81 4.73
C MET A 48 23.17 -4.87 5.56
N ALA A 49 23.23 -5.06 6.87
CA ALA A 49 24.08 -4.28 7.77
C ALA A 49 25.59 -4.54 7.54
N THR A 50 25.97 -5.69 6.97
CA THR A 50 27.37 -5.98 6.60
C THR A 50 27.83 -5.24 5.34
N LYS A 51 26.90 -4.64 4.56
CA LYS A 51 27.26 -3.93 3.34
C LYS A 51 27.84 -2.56 3.63
N PRO A 52 28.68 -2.01 2.74
CA PRO A 52 29.12 -0.62 2.83
C PRO A 52 27.91 0.33 2.96
N ALA A 53 28.02 1.42 3.70
CA ALA A 53 26.94 2.33 4.03
C ALA A 53 26.15 2.83 2.79
N ASN A 54 26.83 3.05 1.64
CA ASN A 54 26.19 3.46 0.39
C ASN A 54 25.39 2.33 -0.29
N GLN A 55 25.56 1.08 0.13
CA GLN A 55 24.84 -0.07 -0.36
C GLN A 55 23.75 -0.56 0.61
N GLN A 56 23.75 -0.10 1.84
CA GLN A 56 22.69 -0.43 2.81
C GLN A 56 21.35 0.11 2.35
N ARG A 57 20.28 -0.62 2.65
CA ARG A 57 18.90 -0.27 2.32
C ARG A 57 18.01 -0.39 3.54
N ARG A 58 17.11 0.57 3.71
CA ARG A 58 16.03 0.47 4.68
C ARG A 58 15.01 -0.54 4.16
N LEU A 59 14.54 -1.42 5.00
CA LEU A 59 13.60 -2.47 4.63
C LEU A 59 12.16 -1.96 4.68
N VAL A 60 11.37 -2.35 3.70
CA VAL A 60 9.93 -2.08 3.62
C VAL A 60 9.20 -3.41 3.58
N PHE A 61 8.09 -3.51 4.29
CA PHE A 61 7.26 -4.71 4.37
C PHE A 61 5.78 -4.36 4.27
N TRP A 62 4.99 -5.31 3.78
CA TRP A 62 3.55 -5.27 3.96
C TRP A 62 3.20 -5.46 5.45
N ASN A 63 2.05 -4.93 5.85
CA ASN A 63 1.69 -4.84 7.28
C ASN A 63 1.44 -6.16 7.98
N GLU A 64 1.32 -7.29 7.29
CA GLU A 64 1.17 -8.60 7.92
C GLU A 64 2.40 -9.03 8.73
N VAL A 65 3.56 -8.46 8.48
CA VAL A 65 4.73 -8.69 9.35
C VAL A 65 4.48 -8.25 10.80
N LEU A 66 3.54 -7.32 11.04
CA LEU A 66 3.12 -6.90 12.37
C LEU A 66 2.42 -8.02 13.16
N HIS A 67 2.05 -9.14 12.53
CA HIS A 67 1.52 -10.31 13.22
C HIS A 67 2.61 -11.17 13.87
N GLY A 68 3.87 -10.92 13.59
CA GLY A 68 5.02 -11.54 14.24
C GLY A 68 5.72 -10.58 15.22
N ASN A 69 6.79 -11.07 15.85
CA ASN A 69 7.61 -10.29 16.79
C ASN A 69 8.54 -9.31 16.04
N THR A 70 7.99 -8.19 15.61
CA THR A 70 8.74 -7.16 14.89
C THR A 70 9.84 -6.49 15.72
N ALA A 71 9.86 -6.66 17.05
CA ALA A 71 10.96 -6.16 17.89
C ALA A 71 12.32 -6.72 17.46
N LEU A 72 12.35 -7.93 16.87
CA LEU A 72 13.57 -8.52 16.28
C LEU A 72 14.10 -7.74 15.07
N LEU A 73 13.27 -6.97 14.40
CA LEU A 73 13.64 -6.12 13.26
C LEU A 73 14.01 -4.70 13.67
N GLY A 74 13.65 -4.29 14.89
CA GLY A 74 13.78 -2.89 15.32
C GLY A 74 12.76 -1.97 14.61
N ASN A 75 12.90 -0.67 14.86
CA ASN A 75 11.95 0.34 14.37
C ASN A 75 12.43 1.13 13.13
N ASP A 76 13.61 0.84 12.62
CA ASP A 76 14.20 1.48 11.43
C ASP A 76 13.72 0.85 10.11
N ILE A 77 12.62 0.08 10.17
CA ILE A 77 11.90 -0.46 9.01
C ILE A 77 10.72 0.45 8.63
N THR A 78 10.14 0.19 7.47
CA THR A 78 8.94 0.89 7.01
C THR A 78 7.83 -0.13 6.74
N ILE A 79 6.64 0.17 7.23
CA ILE A 79 5.44 -0.66 7.01
C ILE A 79 4.59 -0.03 5.91
N MET A 80 4.29 -0.81 4.87
CA MET A 80 3.31 -0.45 3.85
C MET A 80 1.97 -1.07 4.23
N ALA A 81 1.05 -0.22 4.67
CA ALA A 81 -0.22 -0.66 5.25
C ALA A 81 -1.30 -0.74 4.16
N TRP A 82 -1.79 -1.96 3.86
CA TRP A 82 -2.77 -2.22 2.80
C TRP A 82 -4.06 -2.84 3.31
N ILE A 83 -3.99 -3.87 4.14
CA ILE A 83 -5.17 -4.51 4.73
C ILE A 83 -5.40 -3.97 6.15
N GLY A 84 -6.61 -3.44 6.41
CA GLY A 84 -6.84 -2.71 7.66
C GLY A 84 -5.86 -1.54 7.83
N ALA A 85 -5.57 -0.84 6.75
CA ALA A 85 -4.44 0.08 6.60
C ALA A 85 -4.33 1.11 7.73
N ASP A 86 -5.42 1.77 8.11
CA ASP A 86 -5.40 2.81 9.13
C ASP A 86 -4.98 2.26 10.50
N ALA A 87 -5.54 1.12 10.91
CA ALA A 87 -5.20 0.47 12.18
C ALA A 87 -3.76 -0.09 12.15
N ALA A 88 -3.35 -0.69 11.03
CA ALA A 88 -2.01 -1.22 10.86
C ALA A 88 -0.95 -0.11 10.89
N ALA A 89 -1.21 1.02 10.22
CA ALA A 89 -0.34 2.18 10.22
C ALA A 89 -0.19 2.78 11.63
N GLN A 90 -1.30 2.92 12.37
CA GLN A 90 -1.23 3.38 13.76
C GLN A 90 -0.44 2.41 14.65
N ASN A 91 -0.64 1.10 14.47
CA ASN A 91 0.12 0.10 15.23
C ASN A 91 1.63 0.20 14.94
N ALA A 92 2.02 0.35 13.67
CA ALA A 92 3.41 0.55 13.27
C ALA A 92 3.98 1.86 13.86
N ALA A 93 3.26 2.97 13.75
CA ALA A 93 3.66 4.27 14.28
C ALA A 93 3.85 4.25 15.81
N LYS A 94 2.96 3.58 16.56
CA LYS A 94 3.10 3.38 18.01
C LYS A 94 4.35 2.58 18.39
N GLN A 95 4.87 1.76 17.50
CA GLN A 95 6.14 1.05 17.65
C GLN A 95 7.34 1.84 17.14
N GLY A 96 7.16 3.11 16.72
CA GLY A 96 8.20 3.97 16.20
C GLY A 96 8.64 3.67 14.77
N MET A 97 7.86 2.89 14.02
CA MET A 97 8.15 2.53 12.63
C MET A 97 7.54 3.55 11.67
N SER A 98 8.27 3.88 10.59
CA SER A 98 7.69 4.64 9.48
C SER A 98 6.58 3.83 8.81
N THR A 99 5.53 4.51 8.33
CA THR A 99 4.43 3.87 7.62
C THR A 99 4.06 4.60 6.33
N ILE A 100 3.62 3.84 5.34
CA ILE A 100 3.05 4.31 4.08
C ILE A 100 1.63 3.75 4.00
N LEU A 101 0.64 4.61 3.83
CA LEU A 101 -0.74 4.18 3.64
C LEU A 101 -0.98 3.77 2.19
N SER A 102 -1.31 2.52 1.99
CA SER A 102 -1.64 1.93 0.69
C SER A 102 -2.92 1.09 0.79
N PRO A 103 -4.02 1.68 1.30
CA PRO A 103 -5.22 0.93 1.65
C PRO A 103 -5.77 0.19 0.43
N GLN A 104 -6.09 -1.11 0.61
CA GLN A 104 -6.72 -1.91 -0.44
C GLN A 104 -7.99 -1.24 -0.96
N ILE A 105 -8.76 -0.64 -0.06
CA ILE A 105 -9.92 0.20 -0.36
C ILE A 105 -9.60 1.61 0.17
N PRO A 106 -9.57 2.64 -0.69
CA PRO A 106 -9.92 2.65 -2.11
C PRO A 106 -8.70 2.75 -3.06
N TYR A 107 -7.46 2.42 -2.63
CA TYR A 107 -6.24 2.73 -3.38
C TYR A 107 -5.71 1.57 -4.23
N TYR A 108 -6.42 0.44 -4.31
CA TYR A 108 -6.15 -0.57 -5.32
C TYR A 108 -6.88 -0.20 -6.62
N ILE A 109 -6.21 0.62 -7.43
CA ILE A 109 -6.78 1.22 -8.65
C ILE A 109 -6.73 0.29 -9.88
N ASN A 110 -6.52 -1.00 -9.68
CA ASN A 110 -6.72 -2.06 -10.66
C ASN A 110 -8.14 -2.65 -10.63
N ARG A 111 -9.04 -2.10 -9.80
CA ARG A 111 -10.47 -2.43 -9.74
C ARG A 111 -11.28 -1.53 -10.67
N ARG A 112 -12.52 -1.91 -10.97
CA ARG A 112 -13.46 -1.06 -11.73
C ARG A 112 -13.59 0.31 -11.08
N GLN A 113 -13.74 1.33 -11.89
CA GLN A 113 -13.96 2.69 -11.40
C GLN A 113 -15.41 3.18 -11.55
N SER A 114 -16.27 2.37 -12.18
CA SER A 114 -17.71 2.64 -12.30
C SER A 114 -18.49 1.32 -12.40
N ASP A 115 -19.81 1.43 -12.35
CA ASP A 115 -20.73 0.30 -12.58
C ASP A 115 -21.27 0.27 -14.02
N LEU A 116 -20.62 0.97 -14.94
CA LEU A 116 -21.00 0.96 -16.34
C LEU A 116 -20.71 -0.42 -16.97
N PRO A 117 -21.59 -0.89 -17.89
CA PRO A 117 -21.39 -2.17 -18.56
C PRO A 117 -20.17 -2.20 -19.49
N THR A 118 -19.56 -1.03 -19.74
CA THR A 118 -18.35 -0.85 -20.57
C THR A 118 -17.06 -0.91 -19.76
N GLU A 119 -17.14 -1.18 -18.45
CA GLU A 119 -15.92 -1.34 -17.63
C GLU A 119 -15.09 -2.51 -18.16
N PRO A 120 -13.77 -2.35 -18.27
CA PRO A 120 -12.89 -3.44 -18.65
C PRO A 120 -12.88 -4.53 -17.57
N MET A 121 -12.47 -5.73 -17.97
CA MET A 121 -12.18 -6.78 -17.01
C MET A 121 -11.11 -6.29 -16.03
N SER A 122 -11.35 -6.50 -14.75
CA SER A 122 -10.48 -6.03 -13.67
C SER A 122 -10.58 -6.94 -12.46
N GLN A 123 -9.75 -6.75 -11.47
CA GLN A 123 -9.85 -7.51 -10.22
C GLN A 123 -11.26 -7.36 -9.63
N GLY A 124 -11.93 -8.47 -9.33
CA GLY A 124 -13.20 -8.51 -8.61
C GLY A 124 -13.04 -7.91 -7.22
N HIS A 125 -14.08 -7.59 -6.50
CA HIS A 125 -14.15 -7.00 -5.16
C HIS A 125 -14.64 -5.53 -5.13
N GLY A 126 -15.49 -5.15 -6.08
CA GLY A 126 -16.22 -3.89 -6.01
C GLY A 126 -15.73 -2.82 -6.98
N THR A 127 -16.30 -1.66 -6.83
CA THR A 127 -16.03 -0.48 -7.64
C THR A 127 -15.37 0.58 -6.78
N GLU A 128 -14.20 1.05 -7.19
CA GLU A 128 -13.46 2.12 -6.52
C GLU A 128 -13.56 3.38 -7.38
N THR A 129 -14.56 4.19 -7.10
CA THR A 129 -14.80 5.40 -7.88
C THR A 129 -13.72 6.47 -7.63
N VAL A 130 -13.59 7.41 -8.55
CA VAL A 130 -12.70 8.57 -8.35
C VAL A 130 -13.06 9.33 -7.08
N GLU A 131 -14.36 9.45 -6.77
CA GLU A 131 -14.85 10.11 -5.56
C GLU A 131 -14.47 9.34 -4.30
N ALA A 132 -14.56 8.02 -4.28
CA ALA A 132 -14.13 7.20 -3.15
C ALA A 132 -12.63 7.36 -2.90
N VAL A 133 -11.82 7.33 -3.96
CA VAL A 133 -10.36 7.56 -3.88
C VAL A 133 -10.06 8.96 -3.36
N TYR A 134 -10.74 9.99 -3.87
CA TYR A 134 -10.57 11.38 -3.46
C TYR A 134 -10.94 11.61 -1.99
N ASN A 135 -12.02 10.99 -1.52
CA ASN A 135 -12.56 11.20 -0.17
C ASN A 135 -11.80 10.43 0.93
N TYR A 136 -10.87 9.55 0.57
CA TYR A 136 -10.02 8.93 1.57
C TYR A 136 -9.20 9.97 2.32
N GLN A 137 -9.11 9.84 3.64
CA GLN A 137 -8.45 10.80 4.53
C GLN A 137 -7.27 10.12 5.25
N PRO A 138 -6.05 10.21 4.70
CA PRO A 138 -4.89 9.47 5.21
C PRO A 138 -4.56 9.75 6.68
N MET A 139 -4.88 10.94 7.18
CA MET A 139 -4.52 11.38 8.54
C MET A 139 -5.72 11.40 9.50
N LYS A 140 -6.88 10.82 9.09
CA LYS A 140 -8.08 10.83 9.92
C LYS A 140 -7.86 10.10 11.24
N GLY A 141 -8.05 10.81 12.35
CA GLY A 141 -7.92 10.24 13.70
C GLY A 141 -6.49 9.88 14.12
N VAL A 142 -5.48 10.32 13.38
CA VAL A 142 -4.07 10.12 13.76
C VAL A 142 -3.66 11.16 14.81
N GLU A 143 -3.24 10.68 15.98
CA GLU A 143 -2.73 11.52 17.07
C GLU A 143 -1.48 12.31 16.62
N ALA A 144 -1.31 13.52 17.14
CA ALA A 144 -0.28 14.46 16.68
C ALA A 144 1.15 13.90 16.82
N ASP A 145 1.41 13.16 17.88
CA ASP A 145 2.71 12.51 18.16
C ASP A 145 3.03 11.34 17.23
N LEU A 146 2.01 10.75 16.59
CA LEU A 146 2.17 9.67 15.62
C LEU A 146 2.33 10.17 14.18
N GLN A 147 1.91 11.40 13.88
CA GLN A 147 1.96 11.96 12.52
C GLN A 147 3.36 11.92 11.88
N PRO A 148 4.47 12.16 12.60
CA PRO A 148 5.81 12.12 12.02
C PRO A 148 6.22 10.75 11.44
N TYR A 149 5.55 9.67 11.83
CA TYR A 149 5.82 8.34 11.30
C TYR A 149 5.13 8.06 9.95
N TYR A 150 4.15 8.88 9.56
CA TYR A 150 3.44 8.72 8.29
C TYR A 150 4.22 9.37 7.15
N SER A 151 4.80 8.55 6.28
CA SER A 151 5.65 8.99 5.18
C SER A 151 4.86 9.40 3.92
N GLY A 152 3.59 9.03 3.84
CA GLY A 152 2.73 9.37 2.71
C GLY A 152 1.74 8.26 2.33
N VAL A 153 1.24 8.39 1.11
CA VAL A 153 0.25 7.48 0.52
C VAL A 153 0.80 6.84 -0.75
N GLN A 154 0.29 5.64 -1.09
CA GLN A 154 0.58 4.95 -2.33
C GLN A 154 -0.68 4.29 -2.86
N ALA A 155 -0.93 4.39 -4.16
CA ALA A 155 -1.88 3.52 -4.84
C ALA A 155 -1.17 2.30 -5.41
N ASN A 156 -1.84 1.15 -5.41
CA ASN A 156 -1.34 -0.07 -6.02
C ASN A 156 -2.11 -0.39 -7.29
N PHE A 157 -1.39 -0.90 -8.26
CA PHE A 157 -1.95 -1.37 -9.52
C PHE A 157 -1.39 -2.76 -9.82
N TRP A 158 -2.24 -3.78 -9.73
CA TRP A 158 -1.91 -5.17 -10.02
C TRP A 158 -2.38 -5.54 -11.42
N THR A 159 -1.57 -6.27 -12.16
CA THR A 159 -1.72 -6.38 -13.62
C THR A 159 -2.31 -7.70 -14.10
N GLU A 160 -2.84 -8.54 -13.23
CA GLU A 160 -3.37 -9.88 -13.57
C GLU A 160 -4.48 -9.84 -14.64
N TRP A 161 -5.23 -8.74 -14.68
CA TRP A 161 -6.35 -8.54 -15.58
C TRP A 161 -6.10 -7.49 -16.68
N VAL A 162 -4.85 -7.00 -16.78
CA VAL A 162 -4.48 -5.95 -17.73
C VAL A 162 -3.97 -6.58 -19.02
N VAL A 163 -4.75 -6.45 -20.07
CA VAL A 163 -4.42 -7.05 -21.37
C VAL A 163 -3.59 -6.14 -22.27
N ASP A 164 -3.68 -4.82 -22.06
CA ASP A 164 -2.93 -3.81 -22.83
C ASP A 164 -2.80 -2.48 -22.06
N SER A 165 -2.06 -1.54 -22.63
CA SER A 165 -1.86 -0.21 -22.05
C SER A 165 -3.14 0.63 -21.96
N SER A 166 -4.08 0.44 -22.87
CA SER A 166 -5.35 1.17 -22.87
C SER A 166 -6.20 0.82 -21.64
N VAL A 167 -6.22 -0.47 -21.24
CA VAL A 167 -6.90 -0.92 -20.01
C VAL A 167 -6.18 -0.35 -18.78
N LEU A 168 -4.84 -0.37 -18.77
CA LEU A 168 -4.06 0.20 -17.68
C LEU A 168 -4.37 1.69 -17.50
N GLU A 169 -4.30 2.45 -18.58
CA GLU A 169 -4.57 3.89 -18.59
C GLU A 169 -6.00 4.19 -18.10
N TYR A 170 -6.99 3.46 -18.62
CA TYR A 170 -8.38 3.60 -18.19
C TYR A 170 -8.54 3.39 -16.68
N LEU A 171 -7.99 2.30 -16.15
CA LEU A 171 -8.13 1.98 -14.74
C LEU A 171 -7.35 2.95 -13.83
N MET A 172 -6.24 3.51 -14.30
CA MET A 172 -5.45 4.50 -13.54
C MET A 172 -6.06 5.90 -13.57
N LEU A 173 -6.54 6.35 -14.74
CA LEU A 173 -6.91 7.74 -14.95
C LEU A 173 -8.43 7.94 -14.87
N PRO A 174 -8.91 8.96 -14.15
CA PRO A 174 -8.13 9.98 -13.42
C PRO A 174 -7.90 9.66 -11.93
N ARG A 175 -8.15 8.43 -11.45
CA ARG A 175 -8.02 8.08 -10.02
C ARG A 175 -6.64 8.39 -9.45
N LEU A 176 -5.58 8.24 -10.24
CA LEU A 176 -4.23 8.57 -9.80
C LEU A 176 -4.07 10.05 -9.43
N ALA A 177 -4.78 10.95 -10.12
CA ALA A 177 -4.81 12.36 -9.74
C ALA A 177 -5.51 12.58 -8.38
N ALA A 178 -6.56 11.80 -8.09
CA ALA A 178 -7.22 11.85 -6.78
C ALA A 178 -6.31 11.36 -5.65
N VAL A 179 -5.52 10.31 -5.88
CA VAL A 179 -4.48 9.85 -4.93
C VAL A 179 -3.44 10.93 -4.70
N ALA A 180 -2.98 11.57 -5.77
CA ALA A 180 -2.00 12.66 -5.67
C ALA A 180 -2.54 13.82 -4.85
N GLU A 181 -3.78 14.23 -5.08
CA GLU A 181 -4.38 15.32 -4.28
C GLU A 181 -4.55 14.93 -2.81
N ALA A 182 -4.93 13.69 -2.52
CA ALA A 182 -5.02 13.20 -1.15
C ALA A 182 -3.67 13.19 -0.42
N GLY A 183 -2.57 12.97 -1.15
CA GLY A 183 -1.22 12.98 -0.58
C GLY A 183 -0.59 14.36 -0.43
N TRP A 184 -0.95 15.32 -1.28
CA TRP A 184 -0.26 16.62 -1.36
C TRP A 184 -1.09 17.79 -0.82
N THR A 185 -2.43 17.67 -0.78
CA THR A 185 -3.31 18.76 -0.39
C THR A 185 -3.84 18.53 1.02
N PRO A 186 -3.64 19.48 1.96
CA PRO A 186 -4.24 19.39 3.28
C PRO A 186 -5.75 19.19 3.21
N GLN A 187 -6.28 18.35 4.12
CA GLN A 187 -7.68 17.92 4.09
C GLN A 187 -8.67 19.10 4.06
N GLU A 188 -8.40 20.14 4.80
CA GLU A 188 -9.25 21.34 4.90
C GLU A 188 -9.26 22.20 3.64
N LYS A 189 -8.35 21.95 2.70
CA LYS A 189 -8.27 22.63 1.39
C LYS A 189 -8.79 21.77 0.24
N ARG A 190 -9.21 20.54 0.53
CA ARG A 190 -9.71 19.63 -0.49
C ARG A 190 -11.17 19.89 -0.78
N ASP A 191 -11.50 20.07 -2.07
CA ASP A 191 -12.85 20.30 -2.59
C ASP A 191 -13.07 19.45 -3.84
N TYR A 192 -13.98 18.47 -3.75
CA TYR A 192 -14.22 17.54 -4.85
C TYR A 192 -14.84 18.19 -6.09
N VAL A 193 -15.64 19.24 -5.93
CA VAL A 193 -16.23 19.97 -7.07
C VAL A 193 -15.11 20.66 -7.85
N SER A 194 -14.27 21.42 -7.16
CA SER A 194 -13.10 22.06 -7.73
C SER A 194 -12.12 21.02 -8.34
N PHE A 195 -11.94 19.87 -7.70
CA PHE A 195 -11.12 18.78 -8.24
C PHE A 195 -11.68 18.31 -9.59
N LYS A 196 -12.97 18.04 -9.71
CA LYS A 196 -13.57 17.64 -11.00
C LYS A 196 -13.36 18.68 -12.11
N GLU A 197 -13.44 19.95 -11.78
CA GLU A 197 -13.19 21.02 -12.75
C GLU A 197 -11.73 21.02 -13.26
N ARG A 198 -10.77 20.77 -12.36
CA ARG A 198 -9.36 20.65 -12.72
C ARG A 198 -9.12 19.41 -13.58
N ILE A 199 -9.72 18.27 -13.23
CA ILE A 199 -9.62 17.04 -14.02
C ILE A 199 -10.19 17.20 -15.44
N ARG A 200 -11.27 17.99 -15.60
CA ARG A 200 -11.77 18.32 -16.96
C ARG A 200 -10.73 19.06 -17.81
N LYS A 201 -9.91 19.90 -17.20
CA LYS A 201 -8.79 20.57 -17.91
C LYS A 201 -7.67 19.60 -18.22
N ASP A 202 -7.33 18.71 -17.28
CA ASP A 202 -6.31 17.67 -17.47
C ASP A 202 -6.73 16.64 -18.53
N ALA A 203 -8.03 16.41 -18.72
CA ALA A 203 -8.56 15.54 -19.76
C ALA A 203 -8.15 15.97 -21.18
N VAL A 204 -7.97 17.27 -21.40
CA VAL A 204 -7.41 17.78 -22.67
C VAL A 204 -6.00 17.24 -22.92
N LEU A 205 -5.19 17.13 -21.86
CA LEU A 205 -3.85 16.54 -21.97
C LEU A 205 -3.94 15.03 -22.23
N TYR A 206 -4.87 14.32 -21.62
CA TYR A 206 -5.08 12.90 -21.86
C TYR A 206 -5.48 12.64 -23.32
N ASP A 207 -6.41 13.44 -23.85
CA ASP A 207 -6.83 13.35 -25.26
C ASP A 207 -5.66 13.69 -26.22
N LEU A 208 -4.87 14.73 -25.94
CA LEU A 208 -3.68 15.08 -26.74
C LEU A 208 -2.60 13.99 -26.75
N LYS A 209 -2.47 13.24 -25.66
CA LYS A 209 -1.54 12.13 -25.54
C LYS A 209 -2.10 10.81 -26.09
N GLY A 210 -3.38 10.77 -26.44
CA GLY A 210 -4.07 9.56 -26.86
C GLY A 210 -4.27 8.55 -25.72
N TRP A 211 -4.23 8.99 -24.46
CA TRP A 211 -4.43 8.13 -23.31
C TRP A 211 -5.90 7.81 -23.10
N ASN A 212 -6.18 6.57 -22.73
CA ASN A 212 -7.50 6.18 -22.31
C ASN A 212 -7.75 6.56 -20.85
N TYR A 213 -8.98 6.95 -20.49
CA TYR A 213 -9.35 7.33 -19.13
C TYR A 213 -10.84 7.22 -18.87
N GLY A 214 -11.25 7.20 -17.61
CA GLY A 214 -12.66 7.12 -17.20
C GLY A 214 -13.43 8.39 -17.53
N LYS A 215 -13.92 8.52 -18.77
CA LYS A 215 -14.66 9.72 -19.27
C LYS A 215 -15.99 9.96 -18.54
N HIS A 216 -16.51 8.97 -17.82
CA HIS A 216 -17.78 9.08 -17.09
C HIS A 216 -17.71 10.14 -15.95
N ILE A 217 -16.54 10.42 -15.40
CA ILE A 217 -16.38 11.46 -14.38
C ILE A 217 -16.59 12.89 -14.92
N MET A 218 -16.48 13.06 -16.25
CA MET A 218 -16.64 14.35 -16.89
C MET A 218 -18.12 14.78 -17.03
N LYS A 219 -19.02 13.84 -16.84
CA LYS A 219 -20.47 14.08 -16.85
C LYS A 219 -20.93 14.48 -15.45
#